data_5d8d340d5e28c5391396ea42b2faa9d5
#
_entry.id   5d8d340d5e28c5391396ea42b2faa9d5
#
_cell.length_a   1.000
_cell.length_b   1.000
_cell.length_c   1.000
_cell.angle_alpha   90.00
_cell.angle_beta   90.00
_cell.angle_gamma   90.00
#
_symmetry.space_group_name_H-M   'P 1'
#
loop_
_entity.id
_entity.type
_entity.pdbx_description
1 polymer ?
#
loop_
_entity_poly.entity_id
_entity_poly.type
_entity_poly.pdbx_seq_one_letter_code
_entity_poly.pdbx_strand_id
1 'polypeptide(L)'
;MRVTHGNRGFCNVNMEAVMIENLRRRFGPLRVAIVDTDCHHGDGTQDIYWNDPDTLFISMHQDGRTLYPGTGFLPEYGGPGALGRTVNIPLPPGTGDEGYLYVTKNVVLPLLEAFKPDLVINSAGQDNHYTDPLTNMQLSAHGYAAMNALLNPHIAVLEGGYSIRGALPYVNLGICLALAGLPFEHVHEPDHDAKALKQRPQVTEYI
;
A
#
# COMPACT_ATOMS: atom_id res chain seq x y z
N MET A 1 24.56 0.51 -3.93
CA MET A 1 23.42 1.36 -4.27
C MET A 1 22.99 1.03 -5.69
N ARG A 2 21.97 0.19 -5.88
CA ARG A 2 21.42 -0.05 -7.23
C ARG A 2 20.50 1.13 -7.52
N VAL A 3 20.91 1.97 -8.43
CA VAL A 3 20.04 2.99 -9.01
C VAL A 3 19.08 2.24 -9.92
N THR A 4 17.80 2.28 -9.62
CA THR A 4 16.76 1.75 -10.51
C THR A 4 16.90 2.43 -11.87
N HIS A 5 17.05 1.63 -12.93
CA HIS A 5 17.31 2.14 -14.24
C HIS A 5 16.00 2.52 -14.92
N GLY A 6 15.62 3.80 -14.82
CA GLY A 6 14.54 4.41 -15.60
C GLY A 6 13.30 4.78 -14.79
N ASN A 7 12.52 5.68 -15.36
CA ASN A 7 11.23 6.12 -14.83
C ASN A 7 10.19 5.01 -15.05
N ARG A 8 9.43 4.66 -14.01
CA ARG A 8 8.37 3.65 -14.08
C ARG A 8 7.13 4.16 -13.37
N GLY A 9 5.95 3.67 -13.78
CA GLY A 9 4.71 3.91 -13.07
C GLY A 9 4.39 5.41 -12.86
N PHE A 10 4.68 6.26 -13.85
CA PHE A 10 4.55 7.72 -13.77
C PHE A 10 5.47 8.40 -12.73
N CYS A 11 6.34 7.66 -12.04
CA CYS A 11 7.26 8.20 -11.04
C CYS A 11 8.65 8.45 -11.63
N ASN A 12 9.16 9.65 -11.41
CA ASN A 12 10.53 10.05 -11.80
C ASN A 12 11.51 9.99 -10.63
N VAL A 13 11.01 10.17 -9.41
CA VAL A 13 11.79 10.17 -8.17
C VAL A 13 10.98 9.44 -7.11
N ASN A 14 11.62 8.54 -6.37
CA ASN A 14 11.01 7.92 -5.20
C ASN A 14 11.10 8.92 -4.02
N MET A 15 10.02 9.63 -3.78
CA MET A 15 9.96 10.70 -2.77
C MET A 15 10.10 10.15 -1.36
N GLU A 16 9.56 8.97 -1.10
CA GLU A 16 9.67 8.30 0.21
C GLU A 16 11.12 7.92 0.51
N ALA A 17 11.82 7.34 -0.45
CA ALA A 17 13.22 6.99 -0.29
C ALA A 17 14.07 8.24 -0.03
N VAL A 18 13.83 9.34 -0.75
CA VAL A 18 14.49 10.62 -0.50
C VAL A 18 14.22 11.11 0.92
N MET A 19 12.99 11.05 1.38
CA MET A 19 12.60 11.42 2.75
C MET A 19 13.31 10.56 3.80
N ILE A 20 13.24 9.24 3.66
CA ILE A 20 13.85 8.29 4.61
C ILE A 20 15.36 8.52 4.72
N GLU A 21 16.05 8.62 3.59
CA GLU A 21 17.50 8.83 3.59
C GLU A 21 17.89 10.22 4.18
N ASN A 22 17.07 11.26 4.00
CA ASN A 22 17.24 12.52 4.68
C ASN A 22 17.06 12.42 6.20
N LEU A 23 16.03 11.67 6.65
CA LEU A 23 15.80 11.45 8.08
C LEU A 23 16.97 10.68 8.69
N ARG A 24 17.43 9.61 8.06
CA ARG A 24 18.59 8.83 8.51
C ARG A 24 19.86 9.66 8.59
N ARG A 25 20.10 10.50 7.58
CA ARG A 25 21.27 11.40 7.57
C ARG A 25 21.20 12.44 8.68
N ARG A 26 20.01 12.92 9.01
CA ARG A 26 19.81 14.01 9.98
C ARG A 26 19.73 13.52 11.43
N PHE A 27 19.10 12.37 11.66
CA PHE A 27 18.76 11.89 12.99
C PHE A 27 19.48 10.59 13.38
N GLY A 28 20.23 9.98 12.47
CA GLY A 28 20.94 8.73 12.69
C GLY A 28 20.14 7.50 12.21
N PRO A 29 20.56 6.29 12.60
CA PRO A 29 19.90 5.05 12.20
C PRO A 29 18.43 5.06 12.54
N LEU A 30 17.59 4.58 11.60
CA LEU A 30 16.14 4.57 11.72
C LEU A 30 15.59 3.30 11.07
N ARG A 31 14.81 2.53 11.82
CA ARG A 31 14.09 1.37 11.30
C ARG A 31 12.75 1.83 10.74
N VAL A 32 12.53 1.61 9.46
CA VAL A 32 11.35 2.09 8.76
C VAL A 32 10.54 0.93 8.21
N ALA A 33 9.24 0.95 8.43
CA ALA A 33 8.32 0.10 7.70
C ALA A 33 7.59 0.95 6.65
N ILE A 34 7.65 0.53 5.39
CA ILE A 34 6.87 1.07 4.28
C ILE A 34 5.78 0.05 3.99
N VAL A 35 4.53 0.43 4.22
CA VAL A 35 3.36 -0.36 3.85
C VAL A 35 2.78 0.29 2.60
N ASP A 36 3.09 -0.30 1.47
CA ASP A 36 2.62 0.16 0.17
C ASP A 36 1.23 -0.44 -0.09
N THR A 37 0.24 0.43 -0.13
CA THR A 37 -1.17 0.08 -0.37
C THR A 37 -1.66 0.58 -1.73
N ASP A 38 -0.75 1.01 -2.61
CA ASP A 38 -1.05 1.27 -4.02
C ASP A 38 -1.46 -0.04 -4.73
N CYS A 39 -2.28 0.07 -5.76
CA CYS A 39 -2.70 -1.11 -6.52
C CYS A 39 -1.58 -1.73 -7.34
N HIS A 40 -0.58 -0.94 -7.69
CA HIS A 40 0.58 -1.40 -8.45
C HIS A 40 1.73 -1.78 -7.51
N HIS A 41 2.42 -2.85 -7.82
CA HIS A 41 3.61 -3.24 -7.07
C HIS A 41 4.67 -2.13 -7.08
N GLY A 42 5.11 -1.70 -5.91
CA GLY A 42 6.13 -0.67 -5.72
C GLY A 42 7.55 -1.17 -6.03
N ASP A 43 7.79 -1.60 -7.27
CA ASP A 43 9.05 -2.19 -7.72
C ASP A 43 10.26 -1.29 -7.49
N GLY A 44 10.10 0.02 -7.62
CA GLY A 44 11.14 1.00 -7.37
C GLY A 44 11.56 1.06 -5.89
N THR A 45 10.60 1.06 -4.97
CA THR A 45 10.86 1.03 -3.52
C THR A 45 11.49 -0.29 -3.11
N GLN A 46 10.97 -1.41 -3.64
CA GLN A 46 11.55 -2.73 -3.44
C GLN A 46 13.02 -2.77 -3.86
N ASP A 47 13.35 -2.27 -5.03
CA ASP A 47 14.73 -2.28 -5.56
C ASP A 47 15.68 -1.44 -4.72
N ILE A 48 15.23 -0.27 -4.25
CA ILE A 48 16.04 0.64 -3.40
C ILE A 48 16.40 -0.05 -2.08
N TYR A 49 15.42 -0.69 -1.43
CA TYR A 49 15.59 -1.28 -0.11
C TYR A 49 15.86 -2.79 -0.12
N TRP A 50 16.11 -3.39 -1.30
CA TRP A 50 16.29 -4.83 -1.46
C TRP A 50 17.32 -5.47 -0.51
N ASN A 51 18.36 -4.74 -0.15
CA ASN A 51 19.43 -5.21 0.73
C ASN A 51 19.52 -4.42 2.04
N ASP A 52 18.51 -3.61 2.39
CA ASP A 52 18.51 -2.81 3.60
C ASP A 52 17.83 -3.55 4.75
N PRO A 53 18.56 -4.00 5.79
CA PRO A 53 17.98 -4.72 6.91
C PRO A 53 17.11 -3.83 7.83
N ASP A 54 17.27 -2.51 7.76
CA ASP A 54 16.56 -1.54 8.58
C ASP A 54 15.29 -0.99 7.91
N THR A 55 14.96 -1.46 6.72
CA THR A 55 13.70 -1.16 6.06
C THR A 55 12.89 -2.44 5.83
N LEU A 56 11.67 -2.47 6.36
CA LEU A 56 10.65 -3.47 6.02
C LEU A 56 9.73 -2.89 4.95
N PHE A 57 9.76 -3.44 3.75
CA PHE A 57 8.86 -3.08 2.67
C PHE A 57 7.76 -4.15 2.52
N ILE A 58 6.51 -3.73 2.65
CA ILE A 58 5.32 -4.58 2.46
C ILE A 58 4.50 -3.97 1.34
N SER A 59 4.24 -4.70 0.27
CA SER A 59 3.41 -4.23 -0.84
C SER A 59 2.16 -5.11 -0.99
N MET A 60 0.98 -4.48 -0.86
CA MET A 60 -0.34 -5.09 -1.09
C MET A 60 -0.86 -4.60 -2.43
N HIS A 61 -0.73 -5.39 -3.46
CA HIS A 61 -1.00 -4.98 -4.83
C HIS A 61 -1.84 -6.00 -5.59
N GLN A 62 -2.49 -5.57 -6.64
CA GLN A 62 -3.16 -6.49 -7.57
C GLN A 62 -2.11 -7.42 -8.21
N ASP A 63 -2.40 -8.70 -8.26
CA ASP A 63 -1.50 -9.74 -8.79
C ASP A 63 -0.84 -9.31 -10.11
N GLY A 64 0.50 -9.29 -10.14
CA GLY A 64 1.29 -8.87 -11.28
C GLY A 64 1.05 -9.67 -12.56
N ARG A 65 0.40 -10.85 -12.47
CA ARG A 65 -0.06 -11.59 -13.66
C ARG A 65 -1.23 -10.89 -14.36
N THR A 66 -1.88 -9.95 -13.70
CA THR A 66 -3.09 -9.27 -14.15
C THR A 66 -2.94 -7.76 -14.27
N LEU A 67 -1.86 -7.20 -13.73
CA LEU A 67 -1.62 -5.75 -13.72
C LEU A 67 -0.13 -5.42 -13.91
N TYR A 68 0.14 -4.24 -14.48
CA TYR A 68 1.47 -3.62 -14.49
C TYR A 68 2.01 -3.44 -13.05
N PRO A 69 3.31 -3.58 -12.76
CA PRO A 69 4.43 -3.81 -13.69
C PRO A 69 4.71 -5.30 -13.99
N GLY A 70 3.91 -6.22 -13.50
CA GLY A 70 4.11 -7.64 -13.73
C GLY A 70 5.18 -8.29 -12.83
N THR A 71 5.40 -7.70 -11.65
CA THR A 71 6.37 -8.13 -10.61
C THR A 71 5.69 -8.18 -9.23
N GLY A 72 6.45 -8.38 -8.17
CA GLY A 72 5.90 -8.45 -6.81
C GLY A 72 5.35 -9.82 -6.45
N PHE A 73 6.07 -10.88 -6.81
CA PHE A 73 5.67 -12.24 -6.51
C PHE A 73 6.19 -12.71 -5.15
N LEU A 74 5.52 -13.69 -4.54
CA LEU A 74 5.87 -14.24 -3.23
C LEU A 74 7.35 -14.62 -3.04
N PRO A 75 8.07 -15.15 -4.06
CA PRO A 75 9.50 -15.46 -3.92
C PRO A 75 10.44 -14.24 -3.86
N GLU A 76 9.92 -13.03 -4.05
CA GLU A 76 10.70 -11.80 -3.96
C GLU A 76 10.69 -11.29 -2.51
N TYR A 77 11.54 -11.83 -1.63
CA TYR A 77 11.52 -11.59 -0.18
C TYR A 77 12.76 -10.86 0.36
N GLY A 78 13.50 -10.19 -0.49
CA GLY A 78 14.68 -9.39 -0.13
C GLY A 78 15.99 -10.04 -0.50
N GLY A 79 17.05 -9.22 -0.55
CA GLY A 79 18.41 -9.66 -0.90
C GLY A 79 19.15 -10.31 0.28
N PRO A 80 20.37 -10.82 0.03
CA PRO A 80 21.13 -11.57 1.05
C PRO A 80 21.37 -10.82 2.36
N GLY A 81 21.43 -9.49 2.31
CA GLY A 81 21.61 -8.65 3.51
C GLY A 81 20.31 -8.35 4.26
N ALA A 82 19.14 -8.65 3.68
CA ALA A 82 17.85 -8.23 4.16
C ALA A 82 16.74 -9.26 3.86
N LEU A 83 17.05 -10.54 4.02
CA LEU A 83 16.06 -11.60 3.82
C LEU A 83 14.86 -11.42 4.74
N GLY A 84 13.65 -11.51 4.17
CA GLY A 84 12.39 -11.28 4.89
C GLY A 84 12.09 -9.80 5.17
N ARG A 85 12.84 -8.86 4.56
CA ARG A 85 12.56 -7.43 4.63
C ARG A 85 11.71 -6.91 3.48
N THR A 86 11.49 -7.71 2.46
CA THR A 86 10.51 -7.48 1.40
C THR A 86 9.40 -8.50 1.55
N VAL A 87 8.17 -8.04 1.56
CA VAL A 87 6.96 -8.88 1.65
C VAL A 87 5.98 -8.43 0.58
N ASN A 88 5.81 -9.27 -0.42
CA ASN A 88 4.86 -9.06 -1.50
C ASN A 88 3.57 -9.83 -1.23
N ILE A 89 2.44 -9.15 -1.34
CA ILE A 89 1.11 -9.69 -1.11
C ILE A 89 0.26 -9.45 -2.37
N PRO A 90 0.44 -10.29 -3.41
CA PRO A 90 -0.35 -10.18 -4.62
C PRO A 90 -1.81 -10.58 -4.33
N LEU A 91 -2.73 -9.65 -4.55
CA LEU A 91 -4.15 -9.83 -4.31
C LEU A 91 -4.88 -10.13 -5.62
N PRO A 92 -5.88 -11.02 -5.63
CA PRO A 92 -6.66 -11.28 -6.83
C PRO A 92 -7.48 -10.07 -7.26
N PRO A 93 -7.68 -9.86 -8.57
CA PRO A 93 -8.61 -8.84 -9.05
C PRO A 93 -10.00 -9.00 -8.42
N GLY A 94 -10.62 -7.89 -8.05
CA GLY A 94 -11.91 -7.86 -7.38
C GLY A 94 -11.82 -7.94 -5.85
N THR A 95 -10.62 -7.94 -5.27
CA THR A 95 -10.45 -7.80 -3.81
C THR A 95 -10.98 -6.44 -3.36
N GLY A 96 -11.85 -6.47 -2.36
CA GLY A 96 -12.46 -5.29 -1.74
C GLY A 96 -12.10 -5.12 -0.27
N ASP A 97 -12.91 -4.37 0.47
CA ASP A 97 -12.66 -3.97 1.84
C ASP A 97 -12.32 -5.15 2.76
N GLU A 98 -13.10 -6.22 2.73
CA GLU A 98 -12.88 -7.38 3.60
C GLU A 98 -11.51 -8.01 3.37
N GLY A 99 -11.09 -8.17 2.11
CA GLY A 99 -9.81 -8.77 1.78
C GLY A 99 -8.65 -7.90 2.23
N TYR A 100 -8.69 -6.59 1.97
CA TYR A 100 -7.67 -5.67 2.44
C TYR A 100 -7.58 -5.60 3.97
N LEU A 101 -8.72 -5.55 4.65
CA LEU A 101 -8.75 -5.55 6.12
C LEU A 101 -8.29 -6.89 6.70
N TYR A 102 -8.62 -8.01 6.05
CA TYR A 102 -8.13 -9.33 6.46
C TYR A 102 -6.60 -9.39 6.39
N VAL A 103 -6.01 -9.01 5.26
CA VAL A 103 -4.56 -9.01 5.06
C VAL A 103 -3.87 -8.05 6.03
N THR A 104 -4.44 -6.85 6.20
CA THR A 104 -3.89 -5.86 7.14
C THR A 104 -3.82 -6.45 8.55
N LYS A 105 -4.91 -7.04 9.05
CA LYS A 105 -4.98 -7.60 10.41
C LYS A 105 -4.12 -8.84 10.60
N ASN A 106 -4.11 -9.75 9.64
CA ASN A 106 -3.54 -11.08 9.83
C ASN A 106 -2.11 -11.22 9.30
N VAL A 107 -1.65 -10.30 8.45
CA VAL A 107 -0.31 -10.34 7.87
C VAL A 107 0.47 -9.07 8.21
N VAL A 108 -0.05 -7.90 7.85
CA VAL A 108 0.71 -6.64 7.97
C VAL A 108 0.97 -6.27 9.42
N LEU A 109 -0.07 -6.22 10.28
CA LEU A 109 0.11 -5.85 11.69
C LEU A 109 1.05 -6.79 12.45
N PRO A 110 0.97 -8.12 12.34
CA PRO A 110 1.94 -9.02 12.94
C PRO A 110 3.39 -8.80 12.47
N LEU A 111 3.58 -8.47 11.19
CA LEU A 111 4.92 -8.14 10.65
C LEU A 111 5.46 -6.84 11.25
N LEU A 112 4.62 -5.81 11.36
CA LEU A 112 5.00 -4.54 12.01
C LEU A 112 5.35 -4.76 13.48
N GLU A 113 4.56 -5.54 14.22
CA GLU A 113 4.82 -5.88 15.61
C GLU A 113 6.14 -6.63 15.78
N ALA A 114 6.44 -7.59 14.91
CA ALA A 114 7.70 -8.35 14.94
C ALA A 114 8.90 -7.48 14.52
N PHE A 115 8.74 -6.61 13.54
CA PHE A 115 9.81 -5.74 13.04
C PHE A 115 10.12 -4.58 13.99
N LYS A 116 9.13 -4.05 14.70
CA LYS A 116 9.24 -2.89 15.63
C LYS A 116 9.89 -1.67 14.96
N PRO A 117 9.26 -1.10 13.94
CA PRO A 117 9.78 0.09 13.26
C PRO A 117 9.72 1.33 14.17
N ASP A 118 10.68 2.24 13.99
CA ASP A 118 10.62 3.58 14.57
C ASP A 118 9.66 4.49 13.80
N LEU A 119 9.46 4.20 12.50
CA LEU A 119 8.61 4.94 11.60
C LEU A 119 7.82 3.99 10.70
N VAL A 120 6.50 4.18 10.66
CA VAL A 120 5.61 3.51 9.71
C VAL A 120 5.13 4.53 8.69
N ILE A 121 5.34 4.22 7.41
CA ILE A 121 4.90 5.02 6.27
C ILE A 121 3.89 4.20 5.49
N ASN A 122 2.79 4.81 5.08
CA ASN A 122 1.88 4.23 4.11
C ASN A 122 2.06 4.94 2.76
N SER A 123 2.49 4.21 1.72
CA SER A 123 2.36 4.63 0.33
C SER A 123 0.88 4.46 -0.04
N ALA A 124 0.11 5.53 0.17
CA ALA A 124 -1.34 5.51 0.17
C ALA A 124 -1.92 5.73 -1.24
N GLY A 125 -1.64 4.81 -2.15
CA GLY A 125 -2.28 4.76 -3.47
C GLY A 125 -3.79 4.57 -3.33
N GLN A 126 -4.55 5.18 -4.21
CA GLN A 126 -6.02 5.22 -4.18
C GLN A 126 -6.65 4.57 -5.41
N ASP A 127 -5.84 3.91 -6.21
CA ASP A 127 -6.23 3.24 -7.44
C ASP A 127 -6.77 1.81 -7.23
N ASN A 128 -6.83 1.33 -5.98
CA ASN A 128 -7.61 0.14 -5.63
C ASN A 128 -9.12 0.41 -5.57
N HIS A 129 -9.52 1.67 -5.67
CA HIS A 129 -10.92 2.03 -5.56
C HIS A 129 -11.73 1.44 -6.72
N TYR A 130 -12.93 0.91 -6.41
CA TYR A 130 -13.78 0.22 -7.41
C TYR A 130 -14.19 1.07 -8.62
N THR A 131 -14.03 2.41 -8.56
CA THR A 131 -14.27 3.32 -9.67
C THR A 131 -12.99 3.68 -10.43
N ASP A 132 -11.83 3.13 -10.06
CA ASP A 132 -10.59 3.46 -10.74
C ASP A 132 -10.57 2.88 -12.17
N PRO A 133 -10.21 3.68 -13.19
CA PRO A 133 -10.25 3.23 -14.58
C PRO A 133 -9.07 2.33 -14.96
N LEU A 134 -8.01 2.25 -14.18
CA LEU A 134 -6.79 1.53 -14.54
C LEU A 134 -6.64 0.17 -13.87
N THR A 135 -7.43 -0.10 -12.82
CA THR A 135 -7.28 -1.29 -11.98
C THR A 135 -8.58 -2.08 -11.86
N ASN A 136 -8.50 -3.27 -11.26
CA ASN A 136 -9.66 -4.14 -11.11
C ASN A 136 -9.93 -4.50 -9.64
N MET A 137 -9.62 -3.61 -8.71
CA MET A 137 -9.89 -3.81 -7.29
C MET A 137 -11.26 -3.24 -6.90
N GLN A 138 -11.70 -3.50 -5.66
CA GLN A 138 -13.06 -3.16 -5.20
C GLN A 138 -13.04 -2.51 -3.81
N LEU A 139 -11.98 -1.74 -3.50
CA LEU A 139 -11.88 -1.03 -2.24
C LEU A 139 -12.78 0.22 -2.26
N SER A 140 -13.51 0.47 -1.18
CA SER A 140 -14.32 1.67 -0.98
C SER A 140 -13.56 2.76 -0.23
N ALA A 141 -14.03 4.00 -0.25
CA ALA A 141 -13.46 5.07 0.56
C ALA A 141 -13.48 4.74 2.07
N HIS A 142 -14.51 4.03 2.53
CA HIS A 142 -14.60 3.54 3.91
C HIS A 142 -13.57 2.45 4.19
N GLY A 143 -13.32 1.54 3.25
CA GLY A 143 -12.27 0.53 3.35
C GLY A 143 -10.88 1.13 3.50
N TYR A 144 -10.56 2.18 2.73
CA TYR A 144 -9.31 2.93 2.89
C TYR A 144 -9.18 3.57 4.27
N ALA A 145 -10.24 4.22 4.76
CA ALA A 145 -10.23 4.83 6.08
C ALA A 145 -10.03 3.77 7.19
N ALA A 146 -10.76 2.66 7.13
CA ALA A 146 -10.64 1.57 8.08
C ALA A 146 -9.25 0.92 8.06
N MET A 147 -8.66 0.72 6.87
CA MET A 147 -7.31 0.19 6.71
C MET A 147 -6.28 1.15 7.33
N ASN A 148 -6.37 2.45 7.06
CA ASN A 148 -5.47 3.45 7.64
C ASN A 148 -5.63 3.60 9.15
N ALA A 149 -6.85 3.48 9.67
CA ALA A 149 -7.09 3.46 11.11
C ALA A 149 -6.42 2.25 11.80
N LEU A 150 -6.40 1.08 11.14
CA LEU A 150 -5.72 -0.11 11.63
C LEU A 150 -4.19 0.01 11.55
N LEU A 151 -3.67 0.49 10.42
CA LEU A 151 -2.22 0.67 10.20
C LEU A 151 -1.65 1.75 11.12
N ASN A 152 -2.42 2.78 11.39
CA ASN A 152 -2.02 3.96 12.17
C ASN A 152 -0.62 4.47 11.77
N PRO A 153 -0.37 4.77 10.49
CA PRO A 153 0.94 5.16 10.02
C PRO A 153 1.30 6.56 10.54
N HIS A 154 2.59 6.82 10.73
CA HIS A 154 3.09 8.16 11.09
C HIS A 154 2.99 9.12 9.91
N ILE A 155 3.10 8.61 8.70
CA ILE A 155 3.07 9.38 7.45
C ILE A 155 2.26 8.57 6.43
N ALA A 156 1.36 9.25 5.72
CA ALA A 156 0.74 8.74 4.50
C ALA A 156 1.19 9.61 3.31
N VAL A 157 1.74 8.97 2.29
CA VAL A 157 2.20 9.62 1.07
C VAL A 157 1.20 9.33 -0.03
N LEU A 158 0.77 10.36 -0.75
CA LEU A 158 -0.14 10.20 -1.88
C LEU A 158 0.62 9.58 -3.06
N GLU A 159 0.07 8.48 -3.59
CA GLU A 159 0.60 7.77 -4.73
C GLU A 159 -0.43 7.73 -5.89
N GLY A 160 -0.66 6.57 -6.53
CA GLY A 160 -1.63 6.41 -7.60
C GLY A 160 -3.06 6.69 -7.16
N GLY A 161 -3.94 6.89 -8.15
CA GLY A 161 -5.37 7.16 -7.95
C GLY A 161 -5.90 8.04 -9.08
N TYR A 162 -6.69 7.43 -9.98
CA TYR A 162 -7.04 8.05 -11.26
C TYR A 162 -8.54 8.34 -11.39
N SER A 163 -9.34 7.92 -10.42
CA SER A 163 -10.75 8.26 -10.31
C SER A 163 -10.93 9.60 -9.60
N ILE A 164 -10.63 10.71 -10.32
CA ILE A 164 -10.56 12.06 -9.75
C ILE A 164 -11.87 12.51 -9.09
N ARG A 165 -13.01 12.15 -9.68
CA ARG A 165 -14.34 12.55 -9.17
C ARG A 165 -14.99 11.49 -8.31
N GLY A 166 -14.74 10.21 -8.60
CA GLY A 166 -15.39 9.08 -7.94
C GLY A 166 -14.72 8.64 -6.64
N ALA A 167 -13.39 8.77 -6.55
CA ALA A 167 -12.62 8.25 -5.44
C ALA A 167 -11.87 9.33 -4.64
N LEU A 168 -10.98 10.07 -5.28
CA LEU A 168 -9.99 10.90 -4.59
C LEU A 168 -10.53 11.80 -3.47
N PRO A 169 -11.65 12.55 -3.62
CA PRO A 169 -12.13 13.42 -2.55
C PRO A 169 -12.54 12.64 -1.29
N TYR A 170 -13.19 11.49 -1.48
CA TYR A 170 -13.74 10.68 -0.41
C TYR A 170 -12.67 9.84 0.28
N VAL A 171 -11.78 9.22 -0.50
CA VAL A 171 -10.66 8.45 0.01
C VAL A 171 -9.70 9.34 0.79
N ASN A 172 -9.30 10.50 0.23
CA ASN A 172 -8.45 11.46 0.94
C ASN A 172 -9.08 11.91 2.26
N LEU A 173 -10.37 12.26 2.24
CA LEU A 173 -11.08 12.64 3.47
C LEU A 173 -11.07 11.50 4.49
N GLY A 174 -11.37 10.27 4.06
CA GLY A 174 -11.37 9.10 4.93
C GLY A 174 -9.99 8.82 5.56
N ILE A 175 -8.94 8.86 4.76
CA ILE A 175 -7.55 8.70 5.25
C ILE A 175 -7.19 9.80 6.24
N CYS A 176 -7.48 11.06 5.92
CA CYS A 176 -7.20 12.19 6.82
C CYS A 176 -7.93 12.07 8.16
N LEU A 177 -9.21 11.69 8.14
CA LEU A 177 -9.98 11.46 9.36
C LEU A 177 -9.40 10.32 10.19
N ALA A 178 -9.07 9.20 9.55
CA ALA A 178 -8.45 8.05 10.21
C ALA A 178 -7.13 8.42 10.89
N LEU A 179 -6.24 9.13 10.19
CA LEU A 179 -4.95 9.60 10.73
C LEU A 179 -5.12 10.61 11.88
N ALA A 180 -6.18 11.41 11.84
CA ALA A 180 -6.51 12.35 12.92
C ALA A 180 -7.20 11.69 14.12
N GLY A 181 -7.50 10.38 14.07
CA GLY A 181 -8.28 9.69 15.09
C GLY A 181 -9.73 10.17 15.17
N LEU A 182 -10.26 10.71 14.08
CA LEU A 182 -11.63 11.22 13.99
C LEU A 182 -12.57 10.17 13.38
N PRO A 183 -13.87 10.21 13.72
CA PRO A 183 -14.88 9.35 13.12
C PRO A 183 -14.95 9.55 11.60
N PHE A 184 -15.00 8.46 10.84
CA PHE A 184 -15.07 8.47 9.37
C PHE A 184 -16.31 7.77 8.80
N GLU A 185 -17.23 7.35 9.66
CA GLU A 185 -18.47 6.67 9.26
C GLU A 185 -19.39 7.58 8.40
N HIS A 186 -19.14 8.88 8.43
CA HIS A 186 -19.88 9.88 7.65
C HIS A 186 -19.26 10.19 6.28
N VAL A 187 -18.18 9.51 5.92
CA VAL A 187 -17.61 9.64 4.58
C VAL A 187 -18.50 8.85 3.61
N HIS A 188 -19.40 9.58 2.95
CA HIS A 188 -20.30 9.03 1.94
C HIS A 188 -19.74 9.33 0.56
N GLU A 189 -19.37 8.31 -0.16
CA GLU A 189 -19.09 8.41 -1.59
C GLU A 189 -20.39 8.34 -2.41
N PRO A 190 -20.42 8.87 -3.64
CA PRO A 190 -21.62 8.80 -4.48
C PRO A 190 -22.07 7.35 -4.68
N ASP A 191 -23.40 7.15 -4.73
CA ASP A 191 -23.99 5.84 -5.03
C ASP A 191 -23.49 5.35 -6.39
N HIS A 192 -22.62 4.38 -6.32
CA HIS A 192 -22.18 3.59 -7.46
C HIS A 192 -22.91 2.24 -7.41
N ASP A 193 -23.05 1.61 -8.56
CA ASP A 193 -23.79 0.35 -8.72
C ASP A 193 -23.40 -0.63 -7.59
N ALA A 194 -24.36 -0.97 -6.73
CA ALA A 194 -24.17 -1.86 -5.59
C ALA A 194 -23.59 -3.25 -5.97
N LYS A 195 -23.65 -3.63 -7.25
CA LYS A 195 -22.99 -4.82 -7.77
C LYS A 195 -21.46 -4.69 -7.84
N ALA A 196 -20.94 -3.48 -7.96
CA ALA A 196 -19.50 -3.22 -7.97
C ALA A 196 -18.89 -3.47 -6.58
N LEU A 197 -19.66 -3.29 -5.49
CA LEU A 197 -19.20 -3.45 -4.11
C LEU A 197 -19.17 -4.91 -3.62
N LYS A 198 -19.63 -5.86 -4.43
CA LYS A 198 -19.61 -7.28 -4.02
C LYS A 198 -18.22 -7.87 -4.18
N GLN A 199 -17.60 -8.12 -3.05
CA GLN A 199 -16.35 -8.86 -2.97
C GLN A 199 -16.53 -10.28 -3.52
N ARG A 200 -15.57 -10.76 -4.29
CA ARG A 200 -15.56 -12.15 -4.76
C ARG A 200 -15.07 -13.07 -3.64
N PRO A 201 -15.71 -14.24 -3.40
CA PRO A 201 -15.34 -15.15 -2.30
C PRO A 201 -13.91 -15.71 -2.34
N GLN A 202 -13.19 -15.53 -3.44
CA GLN A 202 -11.90 -16.17 -3.71
C GLN A 202 -10.70 -15.60 -2.93
N VAL A 203 -10.89 -14.51 -2.18
CA VAL A 203 -9.76 -13.84 -1.49
C VAL A 203 -9.22 -14.70 -0.35
N THR A 204 -10.07 -15.35 0.42
CA THR A 204 -9.66 -16.18 1.56
C THR A 204 -8.98 -17.51 1.16
N GLU A 205 -9.19 -17.98 -0.08
CA GLU A 205 -8.51 -19.18 -0.60
C GLU A 205 -7.12 -18.86 -1.18
N TYR A 206 -6.82 -17.58 -1.42
CA TYR A 206 -5.58 -17.15 -2.06
C TYR A 206 -4.50 -16.71 -1.05
N ILE A 207 -4.91 -16.38 0.18
CA ILE A 207 -4.05 -15.94 1.27
C ILE A 207 -3.87 -17.04 2.30
#